data_0a57bcd9592559dcd20c0136ec9c345f
#
_entry.id   0a57bcd9592559dcd20c0136ec9c345f
#
_cell.length_a   1.000
_cell.length_b   1.000
_cell.length_c   1.000
_cell.angle_alpha   90.00
_cell.angle_beta   90.00
_cell.angle_gamma   90.00
#
_symmetry.space_group_name_H-M   'P 1'
#
loop_
_entity.id
_entity.type
_entity.pdbx_description
1 polymer ?
#
loop_
_entity_poly.entity_id
_entity_poly.type
_entity_poly.pdbx_seq_one_letter_code
_entity_poly.pdbx_strand_id
1 'polypeptide(L)'
;MSLPNSRRVLSGMRPTGALHLGHYHGVLKNWLSLQHEYECFFFVADWHALTTHYETPGQIAAHGRDMLIDWLAVGVDPGRATIFVQSMVPGHAELALLLGMMTPLGWLERVPSYKDQQAKLGGRDLSTYGFLGYPLLQSADILIYRAGLVPVGEDQVAHIELAREVVRRFNHLYGREPDFEDKARAAAAKMGKKSAKIYFDLRRRFQEHGDAGAVATAQALVADQQNVSLADRERLLGFLEGTGKMILTEPQPLLTQASRMPGLDGEKMSKSYGNTIALREDAAAVTRKLRTMPTDPARVRRTDAGDPHKCPVWQWHQVYSGAEVREWVQQGCRSAGIGCLECKQPVVDAVLAELAPIRERAQSLEADHETLDALIREGAERARDIAGETLDDVRSSMGLVYR
;
A
#
# COMPACT_ATOMS: atom_id res chain seq x y z
N MET A 1 -10.13 -13.39 -19.49
CA MET A 1 -10.20 -13.02 -18.08
C MET A 1 -8.88 -13.39 -17.45
N SER A 2 -8.10 -12.39 -16.97
CA SER A 2 -6.92 -12.63 -16.15
C SER A 2 -7.31 -13.44 -14.92
N LEU A 3 -6.37 -14.17 -14.33
CA LEU A 3 -6.55 -14.86 -13.04
C LEU A 3 -7.25 -13.89 -12.08
N PRO A 4 -8.33 -14.30 -11.40
CA PRO A 4 -9.17 -13.38 -10.63
C PRO A 4 -8.41 -12.54 -9.62
N ASN A 5 -7.23 -12.96 -9.20
CA ASN A 5 -6.46 -12.36 -8.13
C ASN A 5 -5.28 -11.48 -8.58
N SER A 6 -4.87 -11.50 -9.86
CA SER A 6 -3.74 -10.69 -10.35
C SER A 6 -4.07 -9.20 -10.46
N ARG A 7 -5.34 -8.81 -10.38
CA ARG A 7 -5.80 -7.41 -10.48
C ARG A 7 -6.25 -6.82 -9.14
N ARG A 8 -6.05 -7.51 -8.02
CA ARG A 8 -6.31 -6.97 -6.69
C ARG A 8 -5.12 -6.19 -6.19
N VAL A 9 -5.42 -5.00 -5.68
CA VAL A 9 -4.45 -4.11 -5.02
C VAL A 9 -4.81 -4.01 -3.55
N LEU A 10 -3.84 -4.22 -2.67
CA LEU A 10 -4.00 -3.95 -1.24
C LEU A 10 -3.05 -2.84 -0.80
N SER A 11 -3.56 -1.89 -0.04
CA SER A 11 -2.73 -0.90 0.63
C SER A 11 -3.36 -0.48 1.96
N GLY A 12 -2.53 -0.26 2.98
CA GLY A 12 -2.98 0.16 4.30
C GLY A 12 -2.17 1.31 4.87
N MET A 13 -2.80 2.06 5.76
CA MET A 13 -2.12 3.12 6.51
C MET A 13 -2.34 2.94 8.01
N ARG A 14 -1.28 3.18 8.81
CA ARG A 14 -1.39 3.20 10.27
C ARG A 14 -2.01 4.51 10.76
N PRO A 15 -3.04 4.45 11.63
CA PRO A 15 -3.71 5.63 12.16
C PRO A 15 -2.85 6.31 13.25
N THR A 16 -1.85 7.07 12.84
CA THR A 16 -0.90 7.75 13.72
C THR A 16 -1.12 9.27 13.81
N GLY A 17 -2.34 9.74 13.57
CA GLY A 17 -2.76 11.14 13.61
C GLY A 17 -3.11 11.70 12.23
N ALA A 18 -3.41 13.01 12.15
CA ALA A 18 -3.91 13.69 10.94
C ALA A 18 -3.03 13.44 9.70
N LEU A 19 -3.65 13.26 8.54
CA LEU A 19 -2.93 13.16 7.29
C LEU A 19 -2.47 14.55 6.82
N HIS A 20 -1.39 14.58 6.05
CA HIS A 20 -0.78 15.80 5.53
C HIS A 20 -0.44 15.66 4.03
N LEU A 21 -0.05 16.77 3.40
CA LEU A 21 0.28 16.81 1.97
C LEU A 21 1.29 15.73 1.55
N GLY A 22 2.23 15.35 2.44
CA GLY A 22 3.16 14.24 2.17
C GLY A 22 2.46 12.90 1.95
N HIS A 23 1.39 12.58 2.72
CA HIS A 23 0.59 11.39 2.50
C HIS A 23 -0.26 11.51 1.22
N TYR A 24 -0.80 12.70 0.96
CA TYR A 24 -1.63 12.94 -0.22
C TYR A 24 -0.84 12.74 -1.51
N HIS A 25 0.30 13.43 -1.65
CA HIS A 25 1.13 13.32 -2.85
C HIS A 25 1.88 11.99 -2.94
N GLY A 26 2.27 11.40 -1.79
CA GLY A 26 3.05 10.16 -1.75
C GLY A 26 2.23 8.89 -1.91
N VAL A 27 0.98 8.88 -1.47
CA VAL A 27 0.14 7.67 -1.44
C VAL A 27 -1.24 7.90 -2.02
N LEU A 28 -2.01 8.88 -1.51
CA LEU A 28 -3.43 8.99 -1.83
C LEU A 28 -3.68 9.33 -3.29
N LYS A 29 -2.88 10.20 -3.91
CA LYS A 29 -2.97 10.47 -5.37
C LYS A 29 -2.83 9.20 -6.22
N ASN A 30 -1.97 8.28 -5.80
CA ASN A 30 -1.83 7.00 -6.47
C ASN A 30 -3.08 6.11 -6.26
N TRP A 31 -3.64 6.08 -5.04
CA TRP A 31 -4.88 5.34 -4.77
C TRP A 31 -6.05 5.83 -5.63
N LEU A 32 -6.15 7.17 -5.83
CA LEU A 32 -7.17 7.75 -6.71
C LEU A 32 -7.07 7.25 -8.16
N SER A 33 -5.88 6.97 -8.65
CA SER A 33 -5.70 6.37 -9.97
C SER A 33 -6.01 4.87 -9.94
N LEU A 34 -5.46 4.15 -8.97
CA LEU A 34 -5.58 2.69 -8.88
C LEU A 34 -7.03 2.20 -8.75
N GLN A 35 -7.89 2.94 -8.03
CA GLN A 35 -9.31 2.56 -7.88
C GLN A 35 -10.11 2.52 -9.19
N HIS A 36 -9.58 3.10 -10.26
CA HIS A 36 -10.21 3.06 -11.59
C HIS A 36 -9.75 1.88 -12.45
N GLU A 37 -8.60 1.28 -12.11
CA GLU A 37 -7.95 0.25 -12.91
C GLU A 37 -8.00 -1.13 -12.25
N TYR A 38 -8.06 -1.18 -10.91
CA TYR A 38 -7.91 -2.39 -10.10
C TYR A 38 -9.04 -2.57 -9.09
N GLU A 39 -9.23 -3.79 -8.64
CA GLU A 39 -10.04 -4.10 -7.46
C GLU A 39 -9.22 -3.74 -6.21
N CYS A 40 -9.51 -2.59 -5.61
CA CYS A 40 -8.71 -2.02 -4.54
C CYS A 40 -9.29 -2.31 -3.15
N PHE A 41 -8.39 -2.65 -2.23
CA PHE A 41 -8.63 -2.81 -0.80
C PHE A 41 -7.77 -1.82 -0.04
N PHE A 42 -8.41 -0.83 0.60
CA PHE A 42 -7.72 0.18 1.39
C PHE A 42 -8.15 0.08 2.84
N PHE A 43 -7.20 -0.08 3.75
CA PHE A 43 -7.54 -0.33 5.13
C PHE A 43 -6.77 0.51 6.15
N VAL A 44 -7.45 0.82 7.25
CA VAL A 44 -6.84 1.40 8.44
C VAL A 44 -6.15 0.29 9.21
N ALA A 45 -4.83 0.35 9.28
CA ALA A 45 -3.98 -0.67 9.90
C ALA A 45 -3.83 -0.40 11.42
N ASP A 46 -4.92 -0.55 12.16
CA ASP A 46 -4.99 -0.24 13.58
C ASP A 46 -4.22 -1.23 14.45
N TRP A 47 -4.19 -2.51 14.13
CA TRP A 47 -3.33 -3.48 14.82
C TRP A 47 -1.84 -3.19 14.58
N HIS A 48 -1.47 -2.76 13.36
CA HIS A 48 -0.10 -2.31 13.12
C HIS A 48 0.26 -1.05 13.93
N ALA A 49 -0.69 -0.17 14.16
CA ALA A 49 -0.46 0.98 15.05
C ALA A 49 -0.20 0.54 16.49
N LEU A 50 -0.91 -0.49 16.97
CA LEU A 50 -0.71 -1.05 18.30
C LEU A 50 0.71 -1.57 18.53
N THR A 51 1.40 -2.08 17.52
CA THR A 51 2.76 -2.62 17.68
C THR A 51 3.76 -1.61 18.24
N THR A 52 3.50 -0.32 18.04
CA THR A 52 4.34 0.78 18.53
C THR A 52 3.64 1.73 19.50
N HIS A 53 2.32 1.58 19.72
CA HIS A 53 1.50 2.43 20.59
C HIS A 53 0.68 1.61 21.58
N TYR A 54 1.13 0.41 21.94
CA TYR A 54 0.42 -0.49 22.87
C TYR A 54 0.24 0.11 24.27
N GLU A 55 1.15 1.01 24.71
CA GLU A 55 1.05 1.71 25.99
C GLU A 55 0.03 2.87 25.96
N THR A 56 -0.28 3.42 24.80
CA THR A 56 -1.17 4.58 24.61
C THR A 56 -2.20 4.36 23.50
N PRO A 57 -3.04 3.31 23.57
CA PRO A 57 -3.93 2.92 22.48
C PRO A 57 -5.13 3.84 22.28
N GLY A 58 -5.46 4.68 23.28
CA GLY A 58 -6.72 5.41 23.35
C GLY A 58 -7.02 6.35 22.17
N GLN A 59 -6.04 6.71 21.36
CA GLN A 59 -6.23 7.61 20.22
C GLN A 59 -6.32 6.88 18.87
N ILE A 60 -6.05 5.57 18.81
CA ILE A 60 -5.96 4.80 17.55
C ILE A 60 -7.29 4.84 16.80
N ALA A 61 -8.41 4.60 17.49
CA ALA A 61 -9.73 4.60 16.87
C ALA A 61 -10.12 6.00 16.35
N ALA A 62 -9.85 7.06 17.13
CA ALA A 62 -10.11 8.44 16.71
C ALA A 62 -9.27 8.81 15.47
N HIS A 63 -7.98 8.52 15.49
CA HIS A 63 -7.09 8.74 14.33
C HIS A 63 -7.50 7.90 13.11
N GLY A 64 -8.02 6.67 13.32
CA GLY A 64 -8.54 5.83 12.25
C GLY A 64 -9.76 6.47 11.59
N ARG A 65 -10.69 7.00 12.39
CA ARG A 65 -11.87 7.71 11.90
C ARG A 65 -11.48 8.97 11.11
N ASP A 66 -10.61 9.79 11.67
CA ASP A 66 -10.07 10.98 11.00
C ASP A 66 -9.42 10.65 9.65
N MET A 67 -8.65 9.57 9.61
CA MET A 67 -8.00 9.10 8.39
C MET A 67 -9.01 8.67 7.32
N LEU A 68 -10.09 8.00 7.70
CA LEU A 68 -11.16 7.59 6.78
C LEU A 68 -11.88 8.82 6.20
N ILE A 69 -12.14 9.84 7.02
CA ILE A 69 -12.67 11.13 6.54
C ILE A 69 -11.71 11.75 5.51
N ASP A 70 -10.40 11.77 5.80
CA ASP A 70 -9.40 12.30 4.88
C ASP A 70 -9.39 11.53 3.54
N TRP A 71 -9.47 10.18 3.56
CA TRP A 71 -9.52 9.36 2.34
C TRP A 71 -10.74 9.66 1.48
N LEU A 72 -11.92 9.72 2.09
CA LEU A 72 -13.15 10.06 1.39
C LEU A 72 -13.12 11.52 0.87
N ALA A 73 -12.59 12.43 1.67
CA ALA A 73 -12.50 13.84 1.32
C ALA A 73 -11.54 14.09 0.14
N VAL A 74 -10.45 13.34 -0.01
CA VAL A 74 -9.58 13.43 -1.17
C VAL A 74 -10.16 12.76 -2.41
N GLY A 75 -11.20 11.92 -2.28
CA GLY A 75 -11.90 11.31 -3.40
C GLY A 75 -11.72 9.79 -3.54
N VAL A 76 -11.27 9.09 -2.48
CA VAL A 76 -11.37 7.63 -2.47
C VAL A 76 -12.85 7.25 -2.44
N ASP A 77 -13.27 6.48 -3.44
CA ASP A 77 -14.67 6.15 -3.69
C ASP A 77 -15.02 4.76 -3.11
N PRO A 78 -15.88 4.67 -2.09
CA PRO A 78 -16.30 3.39 -1.49
C PRO A 78 -17.10 2.49 -2.45
N GLY A 79 -17.64 3.06 -3.53
CA GLY A 79 -18.26 2.30 -4.60
C GLY A 79 -17.27 1.60 -5.54
N ARG A 80 -15.99 2.03 -5.53
CA ARG A 80 -14.91 1.49 -6.38
C ARG A 80 -13.87 0.71 -5.58
N ALA A 81 -13.60 1.12 -4.35
CA ALA A 81 -12.64 0.48 -3.47
C ALA A 81 -13.32 -0.06 -2.21
N THR A 82 -12.87 -1.20 -1.72
CA THR A 82 -13.28 -1.72 -0.41
C THR A 82 -12.46 -1.00 0.67
N ILE A 83 -13.14 -0.19 1.49
CA ILE A 83 -12.51 0.62 2.55
C ILE A 83 -12.95 0.03 3.90
N PHE A 84 -11.99 -0.33 4.76
CA PHE A 84 -12.30 -0.97 6.04
C PHE A 84 -11.24 -0.72 7.12
N VAL A 85 -11.53 -1.17 8.34
CA VAL A 85 -10.59 -1.17 9.46
C VAL A 85 -10.11 -2.60 9.69
N GLN A 86 -8.81 -2.82 9.82
CA GLN A 86 -8.18 -4.14 9.94
C GLN A 86 -8.80 -4.98 11.06
N SER A 87 -8.99 -4.40 12.25
CA SER A 87 -9.56 -5.11 13.41
C SER A 87 -11.02 -5.55 13.23
N MET A 88 -11.74 -4.97 12.28
CA MET A 88 -13.11 -5.39 11.93
C MET A 88 -13.14 -6.66 11.06
N VAL A 89 -11.98 -7.14 10.61
CA VAL A 89 -11.82 -8.38 9.84
C VAL A 89 -10.88 -9.33 10.61
N PRO A 90 -11.38 -10.10 11.60
CA PRO A 90 -10.54 -10.95 12.46
C PRO A 90 -9.70 -11.98 11.72
N GLY A 91 -10.09 -12.31 10.48
CA GLY A 91 -9.35 -13.21 9.61
C GLY A 91 -7.88 -12.85 9.41
N HIS A 92 -7.52 -11.56 9.46
CA HIS A 92 -6.12 -11.12 9.42
C HIS A 92 -5.29 -11.72 10.56
N ALA A 93 -5.83 -11.68 11.78
CA ALA A 93 -5.15 -12.25 12.95
C ALA A 93 -5.08 -13.77 12.87
N GLU A 94 -6.15 -14.42 12.41
CA GLU A 94 -6.17 -15.87 12.22
C GLU A 94 -5.13 -16.32 11.19
N LEU A 95 -5.11 -15.69 10.02
CA LEU A 95 -4.11 -16.02 9.00
C LEU A 95 -2.69 -15.75 9.49
N ALA A 96 -2.44 -14.63 10.17
CA ALA A 96 -1.13 -14.34 10.76
C ALA A 96 -0.68 -15.42 11.76
N LEU A 97 -1.61 -15.91 12.59
CA LEU A 97 -1.34 -17.02 13.52
C LEU A 97 -0.97 -18.29 12.74
N LEU A 98 -1.77 -18.69 11.74
CA LEU A 98 -1.53 -19.90 10.95
C LEU A 98 -0.20 -19.83 10.18
N LEU A 99 0.10 -18.71 9.57
CA LEU A 99 1.38 -18.49 8.90
C LEU A 99 2.56 -18.50 9.90
N GLY A 100 2.33 -18.03 11.12
CA GLY A 100 3.31 -18.05 12.22
C GLY A 100 3.77 -19.45 12.59
N MET A 101 2.91 -20.48 12.42
CA MET A 101 3.26 -21.88 12.73
C MET A 101 4.34 -22.46 11.81
N MET A 102 4.53 -21.85 10.63
CA MET A 102 5.48 -22.39 9.65
C MET A 102 6.60 -21.42 9.25
N THR A 103 6.54 -20.14 9.69
CA THR A 103 7.51 -19.12 9.33
C THR A 103 8.73 -19.18 10.24
N PRO A 104 9.96 -19.39 9.71
CA PRO A 104 11.16 -19.38 10.53
C PRO A 104 11.43 -18.01 11.17
N LEU A 105 11.76 -17.98 12.46
CA LEU A 105 12.04 -16.75 13.20
C LEU A 105 13.11 -15.88 12.54
N GLY A 106 14.20 -16.49 12.05
CA GLY A 106 15.28 -15.78 11.36
C GLY A 106 14.86 -15.04 10.07
N TRP A 107 13.67 -15.33 9.52
CA TRP A 107 13.14 -14.52 8.41
C TRP A 107 12.66 -13.17 8.88
N LEU A 108 12.00 -13.10 10.04
CA LEU A 108 11.52 -11.88 10.65
C LEU A 108 12.66 -10.99 11.16
N GLU A 109 13.67 -11.59 11.78
CA GLU A 109 14.85 -10.90 12.32
C GLU A 109 15.71 -10.25 11.23
N ARG A 110 15.64 -10.76 9.98
CA ARG A 110 16.41 -10.23 8.83
C ARG A 110 15.72 -9.07 8.12
N VAL A 111 14.45 -8.78 8.41
CA VAL A 111 13.76 -7.65 7.80
C VAL A 111 14.45 -6.34 8.20
N PRO A 112 15.00 -5.54 7.26
CA PRO A 112 15.84 -4.38 7.59
C PRO A 112 15.13 -3.35 8.47
N SER A 113 13.82 -3.13 8.25
CA SER A 113 13.03 -2.17 9.00
C SER A 113 12.91 -2.51 10.49
N TYR A 114 13.05 -3.76 10.89
CA TYR A 114 13.06 -4.15 12.32
C TYR A 114 14.23 -3.51 13.06
N LYS A 115 15.44 -3.62 12.52
CA LYS A 115 16.66 -3.04 13.12
C LYS A 115 16.66 -1.51 13.04
N ASP A 116 16.24 -0.95 11.92
CA ASP A 116 16.20 0.50 11.68
C ASP A 116 15.19 1.19 12.60
N GLN A 117 14.04 0.58 12.87
CA GLN A 117 13.05 1.14 13.77
C GLN A 117 13.46 1.03 15.24
N GLN A 118 14.13 -0.05 15.65
CA GLN A 118 14.73 -0.13 16.99
C GLN A 118 15.73 1.01 17.22
N ALA A 119 16.54 1.35 16.22
CA ALA A 119 17.49 2.45 16.33
C ALA A 119 16.84 3.85 16.36
N LYS A 120 15.72 4.05 15.63
CA LYS A 120 15.04 5.35 15.48
C LYS A 120 14.05 5.68 16.60
N LEU A 121 13.45 4.67 17.22
CA LEU A 121 12.43 4.83 18.26
C LEU A 121 13.00 4.71 19.68
N GLY A 122 14.21 5.21 19.88
CA GLY A 122 14.89 5.24 21.17
C GLY A 122 13.97 5.83 22.27
N GLY A 123 13.71 5.04 23.33
CA GLY A 123 12.82 5.40 24.44
C GLY A 123 11.54 4.57 24.53
N ARG A 124 11.22 3.72 23.55
CA ARG A 124 10.13 2.73 23.63
C ARG A 124 10.70 1.32 23.66
N ASP A 125 10.14 0.46 24.51
CA ASP A 125 10.47 -0.96 24.48
C ASP A 125 9.80 -1.63 23.28
N LEU A 126 10.56 -1.88 22.23
CA LEU A 126 10.13 -2.58 21.03
C LEU A 126 10.52 -4.07 21.04
N SER A 127 10.98 -4.58 22.19
CA SER A 127 11.34 -6.00 22.37
C SER A 127 10.10 -6.87 22.56
N THR A 128 8.99 -6.52 21.93
CA THR A 128 7.74 -7.26 22.02
C THR A 128 7.57 -8.21 20.84
N TYR A 129 6.86 -9.33 21.08
CA TYR A 129 6.48 -10.26 20.01
C TYR A 129 5.69 -9.55 18.89
N GLY A 130 4.77 -8.64 19.25
CA GLY A 130 3.99 -7.88 18.28
C GLY A 130 4.86 -7.06 17.33
N PHE A 131 5.94 -6.46 17.85
CA PHE A 131 6.86 -5.69 17.02
C PHE A 131 7.76 -6.59 16.16
N LEU A 132 8.22 -7.73 16.65
CA LEU A 132 8.96 -8.71 15.85
C LEU A 132 8.06 -9.36 14.79
N GLY A 133 6.80 -9.62 15.14
CA GLY A 133 5.84 -10.33 14.28
C GLY A 133 5.12 -9.45 13.26
N TYR A 134 5.23 -8.10 13.31
CA TYR A 134 4.44 -7.25 12.43
C TYR A 134 4.68 -7.49 10.92
N PRO A 135 5.86 -7.89 10.42
CA PRO A 135 6.03 -8.18 9.01
C PRO A 135 5.24 -9.41 8.55
N LEU A 136 5.00 -10.36 9.46
CA LEU A 136 4.15 -11.51 9.18
C LEU A 136 2.67 -11.15 9.21
N LEU A 137 2.22 -10.28 10.11
CA LEU A 137 0.88 -9.71 10.08
C LEU A 137 0.65 -8.95 8.77
N GLN A 138 1.62 -8.16 8.30
CA GLN A 138 1.55 -7.48 7.00
C GLN A 138 1.47 -8.48 5.83
N SER A 139 2.20 -9.59 5.92
CA SER A 139 2.07 -10.67 4.94
C SER A 139 0.66 -11.25 4.95
N ALA A 140 0.08 -11.51 6.13
CA ALA A 140 -1.29 -11.99 6.25
C ALA A 140 -2.32 -11.01 5.68
N ASP A 141 -2.15 -9.69 5.91
CA ASP A 141 -3.01 -8.66 5.33
C ASP A 141 -3.07 -8.75 3.81
N ILE A 142 -1.92 -8.96 3.17
CA ILE A 142 -1.81 -9.06 1.72
C ILE A 142 -2.41 -10.36 1.21
N LEU A 143 -2.07 -11.46 1.86
CA LEU A 143 -2.36 -12.80 1.38
C LEU A 143 -3.83 -13.20 1.57
N ILE A 144 -4.50 -12.66 2.59
CA ILE A 144 -5.90 -12.97 2.88
C ILE A 144 -6.84 -12.53 1.76
N TYR A 145 -6.50 -11.46 1.05
CA TYR A 145 -7.24 -10.99 -0.13
C TYR A 145 -6.68 -11.53 -1.45
N ARG A 146 -5.64 -12.37 -1.39
CA ARG A 146 -4.91 -12.85 -2.57
C ARG A 146 -4.49 -11.67 -3.47
N ALA A 147 -4.08 -10.55 -2.85
CA ALA A 147 -3.69 -9.36 -3.57
C ALA A 147 -2.44 -9.62 -4.41
N GLY A 148 -2.56 -9.48 -5.73
CA GLY A 148 -1.45 -9.65 -6.65
C GLY A 148 -0.51 -8.46 -6.70
N LEU A 149 -0.97 -7.27 -6.30
CA LEU A 149 -0.22 -6.02 -6.38
C LEU A 149 -0.29 -5.26 -5.06
N VAL A 150 0.86 -4.75 -4.62
CA VAL A 150 0.96 -3.95 -3.38
C VAL A 150 1.71 -2.65 -3.70
N PRO A 151 1.05 -1.49 -3.68
CA PRO A 151 1.70 -0.19 -3.89
C PRO A 151 2.65 0.10 -2.73
N VAL A 152 3.93 0.17 -3.01
CA VAL A 152 4.97 0.40 -2.00
C VAL A 152 6.07 1.31 -2.50
N GLY A 153 6.71 2.01 -1.56
CA GLY A 153 8.01 2.63 -1.80
C GLY A 153 9.14 1.59 -1.81
N GLU A 154 10.30 1.97 -2.34
CA GLU A 154 11.47 1.09 -2.42
C GLU A 154 11.90 0.49 -1.06
N ASP A 155 11.71 1.25 0.02
CA ASP A 155 12.04 0.84 1.39
C ASP A 155 11.15 -0.28 1.93
N GLN A 156 9.98 -0.53 1.31
CA GLN A 156 9.03 -1.56 1.70
C GLN A 156 9.11 -2.86 0.87
N VAL A 157 9.94 -2.89 -0.18
CA VAL A 157 10.10 -4.07 -1.05
C VAL A 157 10.49 -5.32 -0.27
N ALA A 158 11.33 -5.17 0.77
CA ALA A 158 11.74 -6.30 1.62
C ALA A 158 10.57 -7.00 2.34
N HIS A 159 9.51 -6.27 2.68
CA HIS A 159 8.30 -6.86 3.28
C HIS A 159 7.50 -7.67 2.25
N ILE A 160 7.46 -7.22 1.00
CA ILE A 160 6.80 -7.96 -0.07
C ILE A 160 7.57 -9.25 -0.40
N GLU A 161 8.91 -9.19 -0.38
CA GLU A 161 9.73 -10.39 -0.55
C GLU A 161 9.51 -11.40 0.59
N LEU A 162 9.38 -10.95 1.85
CA LEU A 162 9.00 -11.82 2.96
C LEU A 162 7.64 -12.50 2.69
N ALA A 163 6.62 -11.73 2.27
CA ALA A 163 5.31 -12.27 1.95
C ALA A 163 5.39 -13.35 0.83
N ARG A 164 6.21 -13.13 -0.18
CA ARG A 164 6.47 -14.09 -1.27
C ARG A 164 7.12 -15.38 -0.75
N GLU A 165 8.14 -15.26 0.10
CA GLU A 165 8.77 -16.43 0.72
C GLU A 165 7.79 -17.23 1.58
N VAL A 166 6.94 -16.54 2.36
CA VAL A 166 5.88 -17.15 3.16
C VAL A 166 4.89 -17.91 2.26
N VAL A 167 4.44 -17.32 1.16
CA VAL A 167 3.55 -17.97 0.18
C VAL A 167 4.18 -19.23 -0.41
N ARG A 168 5.42 -19.13 -0.89
CA ARG A 168 6.12 -20.28 -1.49
C ARG A 168 6.23 -21.44 -0.51
N ARG A 169 6.59 -21.12 0.75
CA ARG A 169 6.67 -22.12 1.81
C ARG A 169 5.30 -22.70 2.13
N PHE A 170 4.24 -21.88 2.22
CA PHE A 170 2.89 -22.32 2.47
C PHE A 170 2.40 -23.28 1.37
N ASN A 171 2.48 -22.85 0.12
CA ASN A 171 2.06 -23.64 -1.04
C ASN A 171 2.88 -24.93 -1.19
N HIS A 172 4.18 -24.89 -0.84
CA HIS A 172 5.03 -26.08 -0.82
C HIS A 172 4.58 -27.11 0.25
N LEU A 173 4.25 -26.66 1.45
CA LEU A 173 3.90 -27.53 2.57
C LEU A 173 2.46 -28.07 2.45
N TYR A 174 1.51 -27.22 2.08
CA TYR A 174 0.07 -27.48 2.18
C TYR A 174 -0.63 -27.58 0.83
N GLY A 175 -0.01 -27.17 -0.26
CA GLY A 175 -0.56 -27.24 -1.61
C GLY A 175 -0.60 -28.65 -2.18
N ARG A 176 -0.04 -29.65 -1.50
CA ARG A 176 -0.04 -31.05 -1.95
C ARG A 176 -1.37 -31.68 -1.62
N GLU A 177 -2.10 -32.06 -2.65
CA GLU A 177 -3.29 -32.90 -2.53
C GLU A 177 -3.00 -34.34 -3.00
N PRO A 178 -3.70 -35.38 -2.49
CA PRO A 178 -3.54 -36.73 -3.01
C PRO A 178 -3.76 -36.75 -4.52
N ASP A 179 -2.93 -37.51 -5.25
CA ASP A 179 -2.97 -37.64 -6.71
C ASP A 179 -2.85 -36.30 -7.48
N PHE A 180 -2.11 -35.31 -6.89
CA PHE A 180 -1.98 -33.97 -7.46
C PHE A 180 -1.55 -33.99 -8.93
N GLU A 181 -0.55 -34.78 -9.29
CA GLU A 181 -0.05 -34.83 -10.67
C GLU A 181 -1.09 -35.37 -11.65
N ASP A 182 -1.83 -36.41 -11.26
CA ASP A 182 -2.86 -36.98 -12.10
C ASP A 182 -4.05 -36.02 -12.28
N LYS A 183 -4.42 -35.34 -11.20
CA LYS A 183 -5.44 -34.27 -11.23
C LYS A 183 -4.99 -33.09 -12.09
N ALA A 184 -3.72 -32.68 -12.01
CA ALA A 184 -3.16 -31.62 -12.84
C ALA A 184 -3.11 -32.02 -14.34
N ARG A 185 -2.75 -33.26 -14.65
CA ARG A 185 -2.80 -33.80 -16.01
C ARG A 185 -4.24 -33.87 -16.54
N ALA A 186 -5.19 -34.29 -15.71
CA ALA A 186 -6.61 -34.27 -16.04
C ALA A 186 -7.13 -32.85 -16.28
N ALA A 187 -6.70 -31.87 -15.46
CA ALA A 187 -7.01 -30.47 -15.67
C ALA A 187 -6.45 -29.94 -16.99
N ALA A 188 -5.19 -30.28 -17.33
CA ALA A 188 -4.59 -29.92 -18.61
C ALA A 188 -5.37 -30.51 -19.81
N ALA A 189 -5.89 -31.72 -19.69
CA ALA A 189 -6.69 -32.33 -20.75
C ALA A 189 -7.99 -31.53 -21.04
N LYS A 190 -8.58 -30.87 -20.03
CA LYS A 190 -9.75 -30.00 -20.20
C LYS A 190 -9.48 -28.75 -21.05
N MET A 191 -8.22 -28.33 -21.17
CA MET A 191 -7.79 -27.22 -22.04
C MET A 191 -7.86 -27.56 -23.53
N GLY A 192 -8.08 -28.83 -23.86
CA GLY A 192 -8.05 -29.35 -25.23
C GLY A 192 -6.61 -29.71 -25.68
N LYS A 193 -6.49 -30.63 -26.65
CA LYS A 193 -5.20 -31.24 -27.05
C LYS A 193 -4.12 -30.24 -27.44
N LYS A 194 -4.48 -29.16 -28.15
CA LYS A 194 -3.52 -28.14 -28.61
C LYS A 194 -2.98 -27.31 -27.42
N SER A 195 -3.84 -26.78 -26.59
CA SER A 195 -3.47 -25.97 -25.42
C SER A 195 -2.70 -26.79 -24.40
N ALA A 196 -3.12 -28.02 -24.13
CA ALA A 196 -2.42 -28.93 -23.24
C ALA A 196 -0.97 -29.21 -23.71
N LYS A 197 -0.77 -29.46 -25.01
CA LYS A 197 0.57 -29.66 -25.56
C LYS A 197 1.45 -28.44 -25.35
N ILE A 198 0.96 -27.25 -25.67
CA ILE A 198 1.70 -25.98 -25.46
C ILE A 198 2.04 -25.81 -23.98
N TYR A 199 1.08 -26.05 -23.08
CA TYR A 199 1.29 -25.95 -21.63
C TYR A 199 2.42 -26.89 -21.14
N PHE A 200 2.44 -28.17 -21.56
CA PHE A 200 3.48 -29.10 -21.16
C PHE A 200 4.86 -28.76 -21.75
N ASP A 201 4.93 -28.20 -22.96
CA ASP A 201 6.18 -27.72 -23.55
C ASP A 201 6.71 -26.48 -22.77
N LEU A 202 5.85 -25.55 -22.39
CA LEU A 202 6.22 -24.38 -21.58
C LEU A 202 6.70 -24.82 -20.18
N ARG A 203 5.98 -25.76 -19.53
CA ARG A 203 6.38 -26.35 -18.25
C ARG A 203 7.78 -26.96 -18.33
N ARG A 204 8.06 -27.77 -19.37
CA ARG A 204 9.37 -28.38 -19.57
C ARG A 204 10.45 -27.33 -19.72
N ARG A 205 10.25 -26.29 -20.56
CA ARG A 205 11.19 -25.19 -20.75
C ARG A 205 11.52 -24.49 -19.43
N PHE A 206 10.52 -24.26 -18.59
CA PHE A 206 10.74 -23.67 -17.27
C PHE A 206 11.52 -24.61 -16.35
N GLN A 207 11.12 -25.88 -16.24
CA GLN A 207 11.74 -26.81 -15.30
C GLN A 207 13.15 -27.26 -15.70
N GLU A 208 13.43 -27.37 -17.00
CA GLU A 208 14.76 -27.78 -17.50
C GLU A 208 15.72 -26.60 -17.69
N HIS A 209 15.22 -25.41 -18.01
CA HIS A 209 16.05 -24.28 -18.42
C HIS A 209 15.82 -22.99 -17.59
N GLY A 210 14.90 -22.98 -16.65
CA GLY A 210 14.58 -21.78 -15.83
C GLY A 210 13.95 -20.64 -16.61
N ASP A 211 13.28 -20.92 -17.74
CA ASP A 211 12.72 -19.91 -18.65
C ASP A 211 11.51 -19.21 -18.01
N ALA A 212 11.74 -18.05 -17.38
CA ALA A 212 10.69 -17.24 -16.76
C ALA A 212 9.64 -16.74 -17.78
N GLY A 213 10.00 -16.53 -19.03
CA GLY A 213 9.06 -16.17 -20.10
C GLY A 213 8.08 -17.30 -20.41
N ALA A 214 8.52 -18.57 -20.28
CA ALA A 214 7.64 -19.72 -20.42
C ALA A 214 6.59 -19.77 -19.31
N VAL A 215 6.93 -19.38 -18.08
CA VAL A 215 5.95 -19.29 -16.96
C VAL A 215 4.87 -18.28 -17.27
N ALA A 216 5.23 -17.05 -17.62
CA ALA A 216 4.27 -15.99 -17.92
C ALA A 216 3.34 -16.39 -19.09
N THR A 217 3.89 -17.03 -20.13
CA THR A 217 3.11 -17.51 -21.27
C THR A 217 2.14 -18.63 -20.87
N ALA A 218 2.57 -19.57 -20.02
CA ALA A 218 1.73 -20.66 -19.55
C ALA A 218 0.62 -20.16 -18.60
N GLN A 219 0.93 -19.19 -17.74
CA GLN A 219 -0.06 -18.53 -16.87
C GLN A 219 -1.15 -17.84 -17.70
N ALA A 220 -0.77 -17.07 -18.72
CA ALA A 220 -1.70 -16.45 -19.65
C ALA A 220 -2.57 -17.49 -20.39
N LEU A 221 -1.95 -18.58 -20.85
CA LEU A 221 -2.65 -19.67 -21.52
C LEU A 221 -3.70 -20.35 -20.62
N VAL A 222 -3.36 -20.58 -19.34
CA VAL A 222 -4.29 -21.14 -18.33
C VAL A 222 -5.42 -20.16 -18.00
N ALA A 223 -5.10 -18.87 -17.88
CA ALA A 223 -6.07 -17.82 -17.60
C ALA A 223 -7.15 -17.70 -18.69
N ASP A 224 -6.76 -17.92 -19.95
CA ASP A 224 -7.64 -17.77 -21.14
C ASP A 224 -8.63 -18.95 -21.32
N GLN A 225 -8.46 -20.05 -20.57
CA GLN A 225 -9.31 -21.22 -20.69
C GLN A 225 -10.64 -21.07 -19.98
N GLN A 226 -11.74 -21.09 -20.73
CA GLN A 226 -13.09 -20.99 -20.15
C GLN A 226 -13.61 -22.32 -19.57
N ASN A 227 -13.09 -23.45 -20.05
CA ASN A 227 -13.54 -24.79 -19.65
C ASN A 227 -12.79 -25.37 -18.44
N VAL A 228 -11.95 -24.57 -17.78
CA VAL A 228 -11.13 -24.99 -16.63
C VAL A 228 -11.65 -24.30 -15.37
N SER A 229 -12.04 -25.10 -14.38
CA SER A 229 -12.50 -24.57 -13.07
C SER A 229 -11.38 -23.81 -12.35
N LEU A 230 -11.75 -22.99 -11.37
CA LEU A 230 -10.77 -22.28 -10.56
C LEU A 230 -9.78 -23.25 -9.88
N ALA A 231 -10.29 -24.33 -9.28
CA ALA A 231 -9.46 -25.36 -8.65
C ALA A 231 -8.49 -26.05 -9.63
N ASP A 232 -8.92 -26.29 -10.87
CA ASP A 232 -8.06 -26.86 -11.90
C ASP A 232 -7.00 -25.86 -12.39
N ARG A 233 -7.33 -24.57 -12.44
CA ARG A 233 -6.34 -23.52 -12.76
C ARG A 233 -5.25 -23.44 -11.69
N GLU A 234 -5.61 -23.47 -10.43
CA GLU A 234 -4.68 -23.47 -9.30
C GLU A 234 -3.76 -24.72 -9.36
N ARG A 235 -4.30 -25.90 -9.71
CA ARG A 235 -3.51 -27.11 -9.90
C ARG A 235 -2.52 -26.96 -11.06
N LEU A 236 -2.97 -26.42 -12.19
CA LEU A 236 -2.11 -26.19 -13.34
C LEU A 236 -0.97 -25.21 -13.03
N LEU A 237 -1.25 -24.13 -12.30
CA LEU A 237 -0.22 -23.18 -11.92
C LEU A 237 0.81 -23.80 -10.97
N GLY A 238 0.37 -24.53 -9.95
CA GLY A 238 1.26 -25.27 -9.06
C GLY A 238 2.06 -26.35 -9.78
N PHE A 239 1.43 -27.07 -10.70
CA PHE A 239 2.11 -28.09 -11.51
C PHE A 239 3.14 -27.50 -12.48
N LEU A 240 2.88 -26.31 -13.05
CA LEU A 240 3.80 -25.56 -13.89
C LEU A 240 5.11 -25.29 -13.15
N GLU A 241 5.02 -24.82 -11.92
CA GLU A 241 6.16 -24.41 -11.10
C GLU A 241 6.79 -25.58 -10.32
N GLY A 242 6.24 -26.78 -10.41
CA GLY A 242 6.73 -27.96 -9.67
C GLY A 242 6.34 -27.93 -8.17
N THR A 243 5.40 -27.05 -7.80
CA THR A 243 4.80 -26.97 -6.48
C THR A 243 3.47 -27.76 -6.43
N GLY A 244 2.77 -27.77 -5.30
CA GLY A 244 1.41 -28.29 -5.22
C GLY A 244 0.36 -27.31 -5.79
N LYS A 245 -0.91 -27.52 -5.46
CA LYS A 245 -2.00 -26.56 -5.75
C LYS A 245 -1.62 -25.19 -5.14
N MET A 246 -1.71 -24.12 -5.92
CA MET A 246 -1.54 -22.77 -5.39
C MET A 246 -2.77 -22.39 -4.55
N ILE A 247 -2.56 -22.18 -3.27
CA ILE A 247 -3.60 -21.76 -2.32
C ILE A 247 -3.53 -20.26 -2.08
N LEU A 248 -2.32 -19.75 -1.86
CA LEU A 248 -2.06 -18.33 -1.69
C LEU A 248 -1.32 -17.76 -2.90
N THR A 249 -1.63 -16.52 -3.26
CA THR A 249 -1.06 -15.82 -4.43
C THR A 249 0.20 -15.07 -4.03
N GLU A 250 1.28 -15.17 -4.83
CA GLU A 250 2.49 -14.36 -4.62
C GLU A 250 2.24 -12.90 -4.99
N PRO A 251 2.42 -11.96 -4.05
CA PRO A 251 2.26 -10.54 -4.33
C PRO A 251 3.46 -9.98 -5.09
N GLN A 252 3.22 -8.93 -5.87
CA GLN A 252 4.24 -8.15 -6.56
C GLN A 252 4.24 -6.72 -6.04
N PRO A 253 5.41 -6.10 -5.82
CA PRO A 253 5.48 -4.70 -5.50
C PRO A 253 5.05 -3.86 -6.72
N LEU A 254 4.10 -2.97 -6.52
CA LEU A 254 3.77 -1.93 -7.49
C LEU A 254 4.54 -0.66 -7.07
N LEU A 255 5.71 -0.47 -7.68
CA LEU A 255 6.54 0.69 -7.37
C LEU A 255 5.81 1.97 -7.79
N THR A 256 5.50 2.79 -6.83
CA THR A 256 4.88 4.09 -7.07
C THR A 256 5.99 5.13 -7.22
N GLN A 257 5.93 5.92 -8.29
CA GLN A 257 6.69 7.17 -8.36
C GLN A 257 6.06 8.16 -7.39
N ALA A 258 6.23 7.92 -6.09
CA ALA A 258 5.76 8.85 -5.08
C ALA A 258 6.54 10.16 -5.25
N SER A 259 5.86 11.21 -5.70
CA SER A 259 6.43 12.54 -5.65
C SER A 259 6.67 12.88 -4.18
N ARG A 260 7.94 13.01 -3.80
CA ARG A 260 8.31 13.39 -2.43
C ARG A 260 7.85 14.82 -2.20
N MET A 261 6.79 14.99 -1.42
CA MET A 261 6.38 16.31 -0.96
C MET A 261 7.37 16.79 0.12
N PRO A 262 8.08 17.92 -0.10
CA PRO A 262 8.99 18.47 0.89
C PRO A 262 8.20 19.03 2.08
N GLY A 263 8.81 19.00 3.25
CA GLY A 263 8.33 19.73 4.43
C GLY A 263 8.54 21.24 4.29
N LEU A 264 8.02 21.99 5.25
CA LEU A 264 8.15 23.45 5.28
C LEU A 264 9.62 23.92 5.39
N ASP A 265 10.51 23.07 5.88
CA ASP A 265 11.95 23.26 6.03
C ASP A 265 12.78 22.76 4.84
N GLY A 266 12.12 22.11 3.85
CA GLY A 266 12.78 21.50 2.71
C GLY A 266 13.21 20.04 2.92
N GLU A 267 13.13 19.53 4.14
CA GLU A 267 13.38 18.13 4.45
C GLU A 267 12.13 17.27 4.15
N LYS A 268 12.21 15.96 4.41
CA LYS A 268 11.03 15.08 4.26
C LYS A 268 9.91 15.56 5.17
N MET A 269 8.71 15.76 4.61
CA MET A 269 7.52 16.12 5.40
C MET A 269 7.20 15.04 6.43
N SER A 270 7.22 15.40 7.72
CA SER A 270 6.98 14.48 8.84
C SER A 270 6.41 15.20 10.05
N LYS A 271 5.44 14.57 10.71
CA LYS A 271 4.85 15.08 11.96
C LYS A 271 5.90 15.28 13.06
N SER A 272 6.89 14.38 13.14
CA SER A 272 7.96 14.44 14.14
C SER A 272 8.82 15.70 14.04
N TYR A 273 8.90 16.29 12.85
CA TYR A 273 9.66 17.52 12.59
C TYR A 273 8.81 18.80 12.67
N GLY A 274 7.48 18.66 12.82
CA GLY A 274 6.59 19.81 12.85
C GLY A 274 6.52 20.60 11.53
N ASN A 275 7.00 20.03 10.43
CA ASN A 275 7.16 20.66 9.12
C ASN A 275 6.01 20.32 8.13
N THR A 276 4.83 19.99 8.65
CA THR A 276 3.69 19.49 7.87
C THR A 276 2.61 20.53 7.64
N ILE A 277 1.84 20.35 6.56
CA ILE A 277 0.52 20.95 6.34
C ILE A 277 -0.49 19.82 6.31
N ALA A 278 -1.45 19.84 7.26
CA ALA A 278 -2.52 18.85 7.33
C ALA A 278 -3.55 19.07 6.21
N LEU A 279 -4.23 17.99 5.76
CA LEU A 279 -5.20 18.08 4.65
C LEU A 279 -6.41 18.95 5.00
N ARG A 280 -6.84 18.94 6.26
CA ARG A 280 -7.97 19.73 6.76
C ARG A 280 -7.54 21.02 7.50
N GLU A 281 -6.28 21.43 7.36
CA GLU A 281 -5.77 22.60 8.04
C GLU A 281 -6.45 23.88 7.55
N ASP A 282 -6.76 24.79 8.46
CA ASP A 282 -7.38 26.08 8.16
C ASP A 282 -6.57 26.91 7.18
N ALA A 283 -7.26 27.59 6.26
CA ALA A 283 -6.63 28.37 5.19
C ALA A 283 -5.69 29.47 5.71
N ALA A 284 -6.04 30.15 6.82
CA ALA A 284 -5.21 31.16 7.42
C ALA A 284 -3.95 30.56 8.05
N ALA A 285 -4.07 29.37 8.67
CA ALA A 285 -2.93 28.65 9.23
C ALA A 285 -1.97 28.15 8.11
N VAL A 286 -2.50 27.58 7.04
CA VAL A 286 -1.73 27.17 5.85
C VAL A 286 -0.97 28.36 5.25
N THR A 287 -1.68 29.49 5.04
CA THR A 287 -1.08 30.73 4.53
C THR A 287 0.06 31.19 5.43
N ARG A 288 -0.15 31.23 6.73
CA ARG A 288 0.88 31.63 7.71
C ARG A 288 2.09 30.72 7.64
N LYS A 289 1.90 29.40 7.64
CA LYS A 289 3.00 28.42 7.57
C LYS A 289 3.81 28.59 6.31
N LEU A 290 3.18 28.71 5.14
CA LEU A 290 3.89 28.89 3.87
C LEU A 290 4.61 30.24 3.80
N ARG A 291 4.02 31.33 4.26
CA ARG A 291 4.66 32.64 4.30
C ARG A 291 5.85 32.69 5.24
N THR A 292 5.85 31.92 6.32
CA THR A 292 6.94 31.86 7.31
C THR A 292 7.99 30.80 7.00
N MET A 293 7.85 30.01 5.92
CA MET A 293 8.88 29.06 5.51
C MET A 293 10.27 29.72 5.43
N PRO A 294 11.33 29.00 5.84
CA PRO A 294 12.70 29.48 5.62
C PRO A 294 12.97 29.67 4.14
N THR A 295 13.87 30.58 3.84
CA THR A 295 14.34 30.87 2.47
C THR A 295 15.82 30.68 2.39
N ASP A 296 16.46 30.95 1.24
CA ASP A 296 17.90 30.90 1.11
C ASP A 296 18.57 31.77 2.20
N PRO A 297 19.42 31.18 3.07
CA PRO A 297 20.08 31.90 4.15
C PRO A 297 20.97 33.06 3.67
N ALA A 298 21.45 33.00 2.44
CA ALA A 298 22.26 34.10 1.85
C ALA A 298 21.41 35.34 1.56
N ARG A 299 20.09 35.22 1.53
CA ARG A 299 19.15 36.29 1.20
C ARG A 299 18.59 36.95 2.45
N VAL A 300 19.36 37.82 3.07
CA VAL A 300 18.97 38.53 4.30
C VAL A 300 18.12 39.77 4.00
N ARG A 301 18.43 40.48 2.93
CA ARG A 301 17.67 41.68 2.50
C ARG A 301 16.99 41.41 1.16
N ARG A 302 15.95 42.21 0.87
CA ARG A 302 15.22 42.09 -0.42
C ARG A 302 16.13 42.34 -1.62
N THR A 303 17.17 43.14 -1.45
CA THR A 303 18.16 43.48 -2.48
C THR A 303 19.26 42.43 -2.68
N ASP A 304 19.32 41.41 -1.82
CA ASP A 304 20.32 40.36 -1.95
C ASP A 304 19.85 39.33 -3.01
N ALA A 305 20.76 38.97 -3.91
CA ALA A 305 20.53 37.88 -4.84
C ALA A 305 20.46 36.55 -4.08
N GLY A 306 19.53 35.70 -4.47
CA GLY A 306 19.35 34.36 -3.89
C GLY A 306 19.68 33.24 -4.86
N ASP A 307 19.84 32.03 -4.33
CA ASP A 307 19.95 30.81 -5.10
C ASP A 307 18.69 29.95 -4.86
N PRO A 308 17.78 29.77 -5.86
CA PRO A 308 16.62 28.94 -5.71
C PRO A 308 16.94 27.53 -5.24
N HIS A 309 18.05 26.92 -5.65
CA HIS A 309 18.40 25.54 -5.29
C HIS A 309 18.76 25.36 -3.81
N LYS A 310 19.08 26.44 -3.10
CA LYS A 310 19.33 26.46 -1.65
C LYS A 310 18.10 26.85 -0.84
N CYS A 311 16.98 27.11 -1.52
CA CYS A 311 15.76 27.61 -0.91
C CYS A 311 14.71 26.50 -0.81
N PRO A 312 14.19 26.13 0.40
CA PRO A 312 13.11 25.17 0.55
C PRO A 312 11.87 25.49 -0.28
N VAL A 313 11.56 26.78 -0.45
CA VAL A 313 10.39 27.22 -1.24
C VAL A 313 10.51 26.80 -2.71
N TRP A 314 11.72 26.67 -3.25
CA TRP A 314 11.92 26.21 -4.62
C TRP A 314 11.44 24.78 -4.84
N GLN A 315 11.62 23.91 -3.87
CA GLN A 315 11.09 22.53 -3.94
C GLN A 315 9.56 22.51 -4.02
N TRP A 316 8.90 23.44 -3.34
CA TRP A 316 7.44 23.61 -3.44
C TRP A 316 7.00 24.13 -4.82
N HIS A 317 7.77 25.05 -5.40
CA HIS A 317 7.52 25.48 -6.78
C HIS A 317 7.66 24.34 -7.79
N GLN A 318 8.57 23.39 -7.55
CA GLN A 318 8.71 22.22 -8.41
C GLN A 318 7.47 21.32 -8.39
N VAL A 319 6.72 21.31 -7.28
CA VAL A 319 5.48 20.55 -7.13
C VAL A 319 4.26 21.34 -7.62
N TYR A 320 4.17 22.62 -7.27
CA TYR A 320 2.93 23.39 -7.42
C TYR A 320 2.94 24.41 -8.56
N SER A 321 4.06 24.75 -9.13
CA SER A 321 4.14 25.83 -10.12
C SER A 321 4.40 25.31 -11.53
N GLY A 322 3.73 25.92 -12.51
CA GLY A 322 4.00 25.70 -13.92
C GLY A 322 5.35 26.26 -14.36
N ALA A 323 5.74 25.97 -15.61
CA ALA A 323 7.04 26.34 -16.17
C ALA A 323 7.30 27.85 -16.10
N GLU A 324 6.32 28.65 -16.51
CA GLU A 324 6.43 30.13 -16.53
C GLU A 324 6.68 30.71 -15.14
N VAL A 325 5.93 30.25 -14.12
CA VAL A 325 6.13 30.70 -12.74
C VAL A 325 7.49 30.27 -12.21
N ARG A 326 7.94 29.06 -12.52
CA ARG A 326 9.27 28.58 -12.12
C ARG A 326 10.39 29.40 -12.75
N GLU A 327 10.25 29.77 -14.01
CA GLU A 327 11.21 30.64 -14.69
C GLU A 327 11.24 32.03 -14.08
N TRP A 328 10.08 32.65 -13.85
CA TRP A 328 9.95 33.95 -13.16
C TRP A 328 10.60 33.93 -11.79
N VAL A 329 10.38 32.86 -10.99
CA VAL A 329 11.01 32.69 -9.66
C VAL A 329 12.51 32.58 -9.78
N GLN A 330 13.03 31.80 -10.73
CA GLN A 330 14.48 31.63 -10.90
C GLN A 330 15.16 32.93 -11.29
N GLN A 331 14.64 33.64 -12.27
CA GLN A 331 15.18 34.90 -12.73
C GLN A 331 15.06 35.97 -11.66
N GLY A 332 13.87 36.12 -11.07
CA GLY A 332 13.60 37.13 -10.05
C GLY A 332 14.37 36.92 -8.75
N CYS A 333 14.59 35.67 -8.31
CA CYS A 333 15.38 35.36 -7.13
C CYS A 333 16.86 35.69 -7.34
N ARG A 334 17.45 35.27 -8.47
CA ARG A 334 18.88 35.50 -8.79
C ARG A 334 19.21 36.96 -9.05
N SER A 335 18.27 37.73 -9.56
CA SER A 335 18.46 39.16 -9.82
C SER A 335 18.03 40.05 -8.65
N ALA A 336 17.53 39.50 -7.55
CA ALA A 336 16.82 40.24 -6.49
C ALA A 336 15.59 41.03 -7.00
N GLY A 337 15.04 40.65 -8.16
CA GLY A 337 13.89 41.31 -8.80
C GLY A 337 12.57 41.09 -8.09
N ILE A 338 12.44 39.97 -7.35
CA ILE A 338 11.21 39.62 -6.58
C ILE A 338 11.52 39.50 -5.07
N GLY A 339 10.52 39.78 -4.22
CA GLY A 339 10.62 39.56 -2.78
C GLY A 339 10.31 38.12 -2.42
N CYS A 340 10.82 37.60 -1.27
CA CYS A 340 10.54 36.22 -0.83
C CYS A 340 9.04 35.99 -0.55
N LEU A 341 8.31 36.96 -0.03
CA LEU A 341 6.85 36.85 0.18
C LEU A 341 6.08 36.85 -1.14
N GLU A 342 6.55 37.62 -2.11
CA GLU A 342 6.01 37.66 -3.48
C GLU A 342 6.25 36.32 -4.18
N CYS A 343 7.46 35.77 -4.07
CA CYS A 343 7.82 34.43 -4.55
C CYS A 343 6.91 33.34 -3.98
N LYS A 344 6.60 33.37 -2.68
CA LYS A 344 5.76 32.35 -2.02
C LYS A 344 4.30 32.40 -2.41
N GLN A 345 3.78 33.53 -2.88
CA GLN A 345 2.35 33.71 -3.12
C GLN A 345 1.75 32.67 -4.11
N PRO A 346 2.37 32.37 -5.28
CA PRO A 346 1.86 31.35 -6.17
C PRO A 346 1.76 29.94 -5.52
N VAL A 347 2.68 29.60 -4.61
CA VAL A 347 2.63 28.34 -3.86
C VAL A 347 1.46 28.36 -2.87
N VAL A 348 1.28 29.47 -2.15
CA VAL A 348 0.15 29.64 -1.22
C VAL A 348 -1.17 29.45 -1.95
N ASP A 349 -1.37 30.12 -3.08
CA ASP A 349 -2.60 30.08 -3.86
C ASP A 349 -2.88 28.65 -4.38
N ALA A 350 -1.86 27.97 -4.90
CA ALA A 350 -1.99 26.61 -5.41
C ALA A 350 -2.32 25.58 -4.30
N VAL A 351 -1.66 25.69 -3.16
CA VAL A 351 -1.92 24.80 -2.00
C VAL A 351 -3.33 25.03 -1.45
N LEU A 352 -3.76 26.29 -1.32
CA LEU A 352 -5.10 26.61 -0.87
C LEU A 352 -6.17 26.11 -1.84
N ALA A 353 -5.94 26.23 -3.14
CA ALA A 353 -6.83 25.73 -4.19
C ALA A 353 -6.92 24.19 -4.15
N GLU A 354 -5.81 23.47 -3.90
CA GLU A 354 -5.83 22.02 -3.76
C GLU A 354 -6.57 21.56 -2.51
N LEU A 355 -6.37 22.25 -1.37
CA LEU A 355 -6.97 21.86 -0.10
C LEU A 355 -8.43 22.30 0.08
N ALA A 356 -8.90 23.35 -0.62
CA ALA A 356 -10.25 23.89 -0.43
C ALA A 356 -11.35 22.83 -0.66
N PRO A 357 -11.39 22.08 -1.77
CA PRO A 357 -12.43 21.06 -1.98
C PRO A 357 -12.29 19.87 -1.03
N ILE A 358 -11.08 19.57 -0.54
CA ILE A 358 -10.86 18.51 0.45
C ILE A 358 -11.49 18.91 1.78
N ARG A 359 -11.25 20.13 2.23
CA ARG A 359 -11.83 20.67 3.48
C ARG A 359 -13.36 20.70 3.43
N GLU A 360 -13.93 21.15 2.32
CA GLU A 360 -15.39 21.22 2.14
C GLU A 360 -16.03 19.83 2.26
N ARG A 361 -15.48 18.82 1.55
CA ARG A 361 -15.97 17.44 1.66
C ARG A 361 -15.78 16.85 3.06
N ALA A 362 -14.63 17.13 3.69
CA ALA A 362 -14.36 16.65 5.04
C ALA A 362 -15.35 17.20 6.07
N GLN A 363 -15.71 18.48 5.99
CA GLN A 363 -16.70 19.09 6.88
C GLN A 363 -18.07 18.40 6.77
N SER A 364 -18.50 18.03 5.57
CA SER A 364 -19.74 17.30 5.36
C SER A 364 -19.68 15.90 5.98
N LEU A 365 -18.56 15.19 5.83
CA LEU A 365 -18.34 13.86 6.39
C LEU A 365 -18.20 13.88 7.93
N GLU A 366 -17.59 14.92 8.49
CA GLU A 366 -17.50 15.13 9.95
C GLU A 366 -18.86 15.33 10.59
N ALA A 367 -19.80 15.95 9.88
CA ALA A 367 -21.16 16.17 10.36
C ALA A 367 -22.05 14.92 10.22
N ASP A 368 -21.71 13.97 9.37
CA ASP A 368 -22.51 12.77 9.08
C ASP A 368 -21.79 11.48 9.56
N HIS A 369 -21.78 11.32 10.87
CA HIS A 369 -21.19 10.15 11.51
C HIS A 369 -21.88 8.84 11.14
N GLU A 370 -23.20 8.87 10.90
CA GLU A 370 -23.99 7.69 10.61
C GLU A 370 -23.64 7.09 9.25
N THR A 371 -23.54 7.92 8.24
CA THR A 371 -23.08 7.52 6.89
C THR A 371 -21.65 6.97 6.94
N LEU A 372 -20.73 7.61 7.66
CA LEU A 372 -19.37 7.13 7.80
C LEU A 372 -19.31 5.73 8.44
N ASP A 373 -20.07 5.51 9.52
CA ASP A 373 -20.14 4.21 10.21
C ASP A 373 -20.78 3.12 9.33
N ALA A 374 -21.77 3.49 8.51
CA ALA A 374 -22.37 2.58 7.56
C ALA A 374 -21.37 2.14 6.47
N LEU A 375 -20.63 3.08 5.90
CA LEU A 375 -19.59 2.80 4.89
C LEU A 375 -18.49 1.89 5.43
N ILE A 376 -18.04 2.13 6.67
CA ILE A 376 -17.00 1.31 7.32
C ILE A 376 -17.52 -0.12 7.53
N ARG A 377 -18.77 -0.29 7.99
CA ARG A 377 -19.37 -1.62 8.20
C ARG A 377 -19.52 -2.39 6.90
N GLU A 378 -20.06 -1.75 5.86
CA GLU A 378 -20.22 -2.36 4.54
C GLU A 378 -18.89 -2.79 3.94
N GLY A 379 -17.86 -1.92 4.03
CA GLY A 379 -16.51 -2.27 3.58
C GLY A 379 -15.91 -3.44 4.35
N ALA A 380 -16.12 -3.49 5.67
CA ALA A 380 -15.65 -4.59 6.51
C ALA A 380 -16.41 -5.91 6.21
N GLU A 381 -17.69 -5.86 5.85
CA GLU A 381 -18.47 -7.04 5.43
C GLU A 381 -17.92 -7.59 4.12
N ARG A 382 -17.76 -6.76 3.09
CA ARG A 382 -17.14 -7.16 1.81
C ARG A 382 -15.75 -7.75 2.01
N ALA A 383 -14.93 -7.12 2.85
CA ALA A 383 -13.59 -7.61 3.16
C ALA A 383 -13.62 -8.97 3.89
N ARG A 384 -14.56 -9.18 4.83
CA ARG A 384 -14.74 -10.46 5.55
C ARG A 384 -15.15 -11.60 4.64
N ASP A 385 -16.03 -11.36 3.68
CA ASP A 385 -16.49 -12.39 2.74
C ASP A 385 -15.29 -12.93 1.95
N ILE A 386 -14.48 -12.05 1.37
CA ILE A 386 -13.29 -12.44 0.59
C ILE A 386 -12.22 -13.09 1.48
N ALA A 387 -12.00 -12.53 2.68
CA ALA A 387 -11.09 -13.11 3.65
C ALA A 387 -11.53 -14.52 4.10
N GLY A 388 -12.83 -14.72 4.26
CA GLY A 388 -13.45 -16.01 4.60
C GLY A 388 -13.14 -17.08 3.56
N GLU A 389 -13.33 -16.79 2.28
CA GLU A 389 -13.01 -17.71 1.18
C GLU A 389 -11.55 -18.17 1.23
N THR A 390 -10.63 -17.24 1.45
CA THR A 390 -9.19 -17.57 1.55
C THR A 390 -8.88 -18.41 2.79
N LEU A 391 -9.47 -18.06 3.94
CA LEU A 391 -9.29 -18.82 5.18
C LEU A 391 -9.84 -20.23 5.09
N ASP A 392 -10.97 -20.45 4.41
CA ASP A 392 -11.54 -21.76 4.22
C ASP A 392 -10.61 -22.67 3.38
N ASP A 393 -9.99 -22.13 2.34
CA ASP A 393 -8.98 -22.84 1.57
C ASP A 393 -7.72 -23.13 2.42
N VAL A 394 -7.25 -22.16 3.21
CA VAL A 394 -6.12 -22.32 4.13
C VAL A 394 -6.41 -23.40 5.17
N ARG A 395 -7.55 -23.31 5.89
CA ARG A 395 -7.97 -24.30 6.89
C ARG A 395 -8.08 -25.69 6.31
N SER A 396 -8.70 -25.79 5.12
CA SER A 396 -8.87 -27.08 4.41
C SER A 396 -7.51 -27.69 4.06
N SER A 397 -6.59 -26.91 3.56
CA SER A 397 -5.26 -27.39 3.18
C SER A 397 -4.40 -27.80 4.36
N MET A 398 -4.59 -27.17 5.51
CA MET A 398 -3.91 -27.51 6.77
C MET A 398 -4.60 -28.61 7.56
N GLY A 399 -5.73 -29.14 7.07
CA GLY A 399 -6.51 -30.20 7.76
C GLY A 399 -7.29 -29.72 8.98
N LEU A 400 -7.61 -28.42 9.06
CA LEU A 400 -8.29 -27.80 10.20
C LEU A 400 -9.82 -27.72 10.01
N VAL A 401 -10.40 -28.59 9.20
CA VAL A 401 -11.85 -28.66 8.99
C VAL A 401 -12.44 -29.78 9.85
N TYR A 402 -13.20 -29.40 10.85
CA TYR A 402 -13.96 -30.31 11.70
C TYR A 402 -15.38 -30.42 11.15
N ARG A 403 -15.82 -31.64 10.82
CA ARG A 403 -17.17 -31.97 10.34
C ARG A 403 -18.03 -32.52 11.48
#